data_1fc2d825595f169b37427904069ea552
#
_entry.id   1fc2d825595f169b37427904069ea552
#
_cell.length_a   1.000
_cell.length_b   1.000
_cell.length_c   1.000
_cell.angle_alpha   90.00
_cell.angle_beta   90.00
_cell.angle_gamma   90.00
#
_symmetry.space_group_name_H-M   'P 1'
#
loop_
_entity.id
_entity.type
_entity.pdbx_description
1 polymer ?
#
loop_
_entity_poly.entity_id
_entity_poly.type
_entity_poly.pdbx_seq_one_letter_code
_entity_poly.pdbx_strand_id
1 'polypeptide(L)'
;LMTIPLTLGVVAAGLSDIDDRFSVRIMNLIYTYIGFFITAASVSLLFPYPILFALGLIVSCIGWILLGSLGRRYATISYGCLVVSVYSMLGVHLFEHWYIQPSLLVVGAIWYGLISTISFLLFPVRQVQDKLSQCFSSLGNFLFSKSNLFDVDMTATSYQDSMISLSMENGQLISIFNDMRTALLTRLKG
;
A
#
# COMPACT_ATOMS: atom_id res chain seq x y z
N LEU A 1 -15.17 -12.79 20.15
CA LEU A 1 -14.94 -11.36 20.34
C LEU A 1 -13.48 -10.95 20.10
N MET A 2 -12.49 -11.77 20.52
CA MET A 2 -11.05 -11.50 20.30
C MET A 2 -10.61 -11.59 18.83
N THR A 3 -11.38 -12.25 17.98
CA THR A 3 -11.05 -12.41 16.55
C THR A 3 -11.16 -11.12 15.74
N ILE A 4 -12.05 -10.21 16.15
CA ILE A 4 -12.30 -8.96 15.42
C ILE A 4 -11.05 -8.06 15.33
N PRO A 5 -10.38 -7.67 16.45
CA PRO A 5 -9.19 -6.84 16.34
C PRO A 5 -8.01 -7.58 15.67
N LEU A 6 -7.93 -8.90 15.81
CA LEU A 6 -6.89 -9.70 15.17
C LEU A 6 -7.03 -9.70 13.64
N THR A 7 -8.25 -9.99 13.12
CA THR A 7 -8.50 -9.94 11.66
C THR A 7 -8.31 -8.54 11.11
N LEU A 8 -8.70 -7.52 11.87
CA LEU A 8 -8.49 -6.13 11.49
C LEU A 8 -7.00 -5.79 11.38
N GLY A 9 -6.17 -6.25 12.32
CA GLY A 9 -4.72 -6.10 12.27
C GLY A 9 -4.11 -6.73 11.01
N VAL A 10 -4.57 -7.91 10.62
CA VAL A 10 -4.15 -8.58 9.39
C VAL A 10 -4.51 -7.74 8.15
N VAL A 11 -5.77 -7.29 8.06
CA VAL A 11 -6.25 -6.49 6.91
C VAL A 11 -5.53 -5.15 6.82
N ALA A 12 -5.41 -4.42 7.94
CA ALA A 12 -4.74 -3.13 7.97
C ALA A 12 -3.24 -3.25 7.60
N ALA A 13 -2.56 -4.30 8.06
CA ALA A 13 -1.17 -4.59 7.70
C ALA A 13 -1.05 -4.91 6.20
N GLY A 14 -2.00 -5.65 5.62
CA GLY A 14 -2.04 -5.92 4.18
C GLY A 14 -2.20 -4.66 3.33
N LEU A 15 -2.99 -3.69 3.78
CA LEU A 15 -3.16 -2.40 3.12
C LEU A 15 -1.91 -1.50 3.22
N SER A 16 -1.07 -1.72 4.23
CA SER A 16 0.15 -0.95 4.48
C SER A 16 1.39 -1.57 3.85
N ASP A 17 1.29 -2.82 3.35
CA ASP A 17 2.45 -3.55 2.80
C ASP A 17 2.83 -2.97 1.42
N ILE A 18 4.12 -2.74 1.25
CA ILE A 18 4.72 -2.28 -0.01
C ILE A 18 5.77 -3.29 -0.45
N ASP A 19 5.73 -3.62 -1.73
CA ASP A 19 6.76 -4.41 -2.37
C ASP A 19 8.05 -3.60 -2.53
N ASP A 20 8.99 -3.80 -1.59
CA ASP A 20 10.30 -3.15 -1.57
C ASP A 20 11.39 -4.17 -1.21
N ARG A 21 12.65 -3.73 -1.14
CA ARG A 21 13.78 -4.56 -0.70
C ARG A 21 13.50 -5.18 0.67
N PHE A 22 13.98 -6.39 0.90
CA PHE A 22 13.77 -7.16 2.14
C PHE A 22 14.02 -6.33 3.42
N SER A 23 15.20 -5.69 3.51
CA SER A 23 15.55 -4.87 4.69
C SER A 23 14.62 -3.67 4.87
N VAL A 24 14.21 -3.03 3.78
CA VAL A 24 13.31 -1.88 3.80
C VAL A 24 11.90 -2.32 4.17
N ARG A 25 11.46 -3.47 3.68
CA ARG A 25 10.17 -4.08 4.01
C ARG A 25 10.04 -4.38 5.50
N ILE A 26 11.07 -5.02 6.10
CA ILE A 26 11.08 -5.28 7.56
C ILE A 26 10.99 -3.98 8.34
N MET A 27 11.74 -2.96 7.95
CA MET A 27 11.71 -1.66 8.61
C MET A 27 10.34 -0.98 8.49
N ASN A 28 9.70 -1.07 7.32
CA ASN A 28 8.34 -0.56 7.12
C ASN A 28 7.31 -1.31 7.99
N LEU A 29 7.42 -2.64 8.12
CA LEU A 29 6.56 -3.44 8.99
C LEU A 29 6.69 -3.01 10.45
N ILE A 30 7.93 -2.77 10.93
CA ILE A 30 8.17 -2.29 12.30
C ILE A 30 7.49 -0.93 12.53
N TYR A 31 7.67 0.03 11.61
CA TYR A 31 6.99 1.33 11.70
C TYR A 31 5.47 1.20 11.66
N THR A 32 4.94 0.29 10.86
CA THR A 32 3.51 0.00 10.80
C THR A 32 3.00 -0.53 12.14
N TYR A 33 3.71 -1.48 12.78
CA TYR A 33 3.30 -2.03 14.08
C TYR A 33 3.31 -0.97 15.17
N ILE A 34 4.33 -0.13 15.22
CA ILE A 34 4.41 1.01 16.15
C ILE A 34 3.27 1.99 15.90
N GLY A 35 3.03 2.35 14.65
CA GLY A 35 1.94 3.24 14.26
C GLY A 35 0.56 2.69 14.64
N PHE A 36 0.31 1.43 14.41
CA PHE A 36 -0.94 0.76 14.77
C PHE A 36 -1.16 0.73 16.27
N PHE A 37 -0.10 0.41 17.04
CA PHE A 37 -0.18 0.41 18.48
C PHE A 37 -0.49 1.79 19.05
N ILE A 38 0.23 2.83 18.60
CA ILE A 38 0.02 4.22 19.04
C ILE A 38 -1.39 4.68 18.70
N THR A 39 -1.84 4.41 17.47
CA THR A 39 -3.17 4.85 17.02
C THR A 39 -4.28 4.15 17.80
N ALA A 40 -4.23 2.83 17.93
CA ALA A 40 -5.25 2.07 18.66
C ALA A 40 -5.24 2.40 20.17
N ALA A 41 -4.06 2.59 20.78
CA ALA A 41 -3.93 2.98 22.17
C ALA A 41 -4.49 4.40 22.41
N SER A 42 -4.21 5.34 21.50
CA SER A 42 -4.77 6.70 21.58
C SER A 42 -6.30 6.68 21.56
N VAL A 43 -6.90 5.90 20.67
CA VAL A 43 -8.35 5.72 20.60
C VAL A 43 -8.88 5.13 21.90
N SER A 44 -8.30 4.05 22.39
CA SER A 44 -8.78 3.36 23.61
C SER A 44 -8.66 4.24 24.86
N LEU A 45 -7.60 5.05 24.98
CA LEU A 45 -7.36 5.94 26.12
C LEU A 45 -8.26 7.19 26.12
N LEU A 46 -8.50 7.77 24.94
CA LEU A 46 -9.28 9.01 24.83
C LEU A 46 -10.80 8.77 24.79
N PHE A 47 -11.23 7.56 24.44
CA PHE A 47 -12.64 7.21 24.27
C PHE A 47 -13.55 7.58 25.45
N PRO A 48 -13.14 7.46 26.76
CA PRO A 48 -13.99 7.83 27.88
C PRO A 48 -14.32 9.33 27.93
N TYR A 49 -13.55 10.19 27.27
CA TYR A 49 -13.68 11.64 27.29
C TYR A 49 -14.08 12.16 25.90
N PRO A 50 -15.39 12.40 25.60
CA PRO A 50 -15.87 12.65 24.23
C PRO A 50 -15.23 13.88 23.57
N ILE A 51 -14.98 14.96 24.33
CA ILE A 51 -14.36 16.17 23.79
C ILE A 51 -12.86 15.95 23.49
N LEU A 52 -12.14 15.34 24.43
CA LEU A 52 -10.73 14.98 24.23
C LEU A 52 -10.55 13.95 23.11
N PHE A 53 -11.49 13.02 23.00
CA PHE A 53 -11.51 12.03 21.94
C PHE A 53 -11.66 12.68 20.57
N ALA A 54 -12.61 13.58 20.38
CA ALA A 54 -12.81 14.29 19.12
C ALA A 54 -11.56 15.12 18.73
N LEU A 55 -10.99 15.86 19.66
CA LEU A 55 -9.75 16.61 19.42
C LEU A 55 -8.57 15.68 19.12
N GLY A 56 -8.39 14.61 19.88
CA GLY A 56 -7.33 13.64 19.68
C GLY A 56 -7.44 12.94 18.32
N LEU A 57 -8.65 12.61 17.87
CA LEU A 57 -8.90 12.02 16.58
C LEU A 57 -8.55 12.99 15.44
N ILE A 58 -8.93 14.25 15.54
CA ILE A 58 -8.59 15.29 14.56
C ILE A 58 -7.05 15.45 14.47
N VAL A 59 -6.38 15.60 15.61
CA VAL A 59 -4.91 15.75 15.66
C VAL A 59 -4.23 14.51 15.10
N SER A 60 -4.69 13.32 15.43
CA SER A 60 -4.18 12.06 14.90
C SER A 60 -4.35 11.96 13.38
N CYS A 61 -5.53 12.28 12.86
CA CYS A 61 -5.78 12.29 11.40
C CYS A 61 -4.86 13.28 10.68
N ILE A 62 -4.76 14.52 11.19
CA ILE A 62 -3.85 15.53 10.60
C ILE A 62 -2.40 15.04 10.67
N GLY A 63 -1.96 14.48 11.79
CA GLY A 63 -0.63 13.95 11.95
C GLY A 63 -0.30 12.83 10.96
N TRP A 64 -1.20 11.86 10.78
CA TRP A 64 -1.02 10.79 9.81
C TRP A 64 -1.05 11.28 8.36
N ILE A 65 -1.92 12.23 8.01
CA ILE A 65 -1.97 12.82 6.67
C ILE A 65 -0.66 13.58 6.36
N LEU A 66 -0.16 14.38 7.31
CA LEU A 66 1.11 15.08 7.17
C LEU A 66 2.29 14.10 7.04
N LEU A 67 2.31 13.03 7.84
CA LEU A 67 3.32 11.99 7.72
C LEU A 67 3.26 11.31 6.34
N GLY A 68 2.06 11.06 5.83
CA GLY A 68 1.84 10.49 4.50
C GLY A 68 2.37 11.37 3.35
N SER A 69 2.41 12.68 3.53
CA SER A 69 2.91 13.61 2.52
C SER A 69 4.44 13.57 2.33
N LEU A 70 5.18 13.00 3.30
CA LEU A 70 6.64 12.88 3.22
C LEU A 70 7.13 11.90 2.15
N GLY A 71 6.27 10.96 1.70
CA GLY A 71 6.66 10.04 0.64
C GLY A 71 5.74 8.82 0.54
N ARG A 72 5.87 8.10 -0.58
CA ARG A 72 5.01 6.94 -0.91
C ARG A 72 4.99 5.87 0.19
N ARG A 73 6.09 5.63 0.88
CA ARG A 73 6.19 4.66 1.99
C ARG A 73 5.37 5.10 3.19
N TYR A 74 5.50 6.36 3.57
CA TYR A 74 4.76 6.90 4.71
C TYR A 74 3.27 7.03 4.40
N ALA A 75 2.90 7.25 3.15
CA ALA A 75 1.51 7.33 2.72
C ALA A 75 0.73 6.03 2.99
N THR A 76 1.31 4.87 2.71
CA THR A 76 0.66 3.57 2.96
C THR A 76 0.56 3.25 4.44
N ILE A 77 1.61 3.54 5.24
CA ILE A 77 1.58 3.38 6.70
C ILE A 77 0.51 4.27 7.30
N SER A 78 0.48 5.55 6.89
CA SER A 78 -0.51 6.53 7.35
C SER A 78 -1.93 6.10 7.03
N TYR A 79 -2.16 5.58 5.82
CA TYR A 79 -3.47 5.05 5.42
C TYR A 79 -3.90 3.88 6.33
N GLY A 80 -3.00 2.93 6.59
CA GLY A 80 -3.26 1.83 7.52
C GLY A 80 -3.58 2.31 8.93
N CYS A 81 -2.86 3.32 9.44
CA CYS A 81 -3.11 3.91 10.76
C CYS A 81 -4.47 4.62 10.82
N LEU A 82 -4.89 5.34 9.76
CA LEU A 82 -6.21 5.94 9.68
C LEU A 82 -7.32 4.89 9.69
N VAL A 83 -7.16 3.81 8.95
CA VAL A 83 -8.09 2.67 8.95
C VAL A 83 -8.19 2.08 10.36
N VAL A 84 -7.06 1.83 11.02
CA VAL A 84 -7.01 1.32 12.40
C VAL A 84 -7.69 2.28 13.37
N SER A 85 -7.50 3.60 13.24
CA SER A 85 -8.14 4.62 14.07
C SER A 85 -9.67 4.50 14.05
N VAL A 86 -10.26 4.42 12.85
CA VAL A 86 -11.71 4.30 12.69
C VAL A 86 -12.24 2.97 13.24
N TYR A 87 -11.58 1.88 12.91
CA TYR A 87 -12.07 0.56 13.34
C TYR A 87 -11.82 0.26 14.81
N SER A 88 -10.79 0.85 15.43
CA SER A 88 -10.56 0.71 16.87
C SER A 88 -11.71 1.27 17.70
N MET A 89 -12.43 2.29 17.18
CA MET A 89 -13.62 2.82 17.84
C MET A 89 -14.73 1.77 18.04
N LEU A 90 -14.88 0.86 17.07
CA LEU A 90 -15.91 -0.20 17.12
C LEU A 90 -15.62 -1.25 18.20
N GLY A 91 -14.36 -1.41 18.57
CA GLY A 91 -13.92 -2.45 19.52
C GLY A 91 -13.74 -1.99 20.96
N VAL A 92 -13.74 -0.69 21.24
CA VAL A 92 -13.41 -0.14 22.59
C VAL A 92 -14.33 -0.71 23.66
N HIS A 93 -15.63 -0.84 23.39
CA HIS A 93 -16.60 -1.37 24.36
C HIS A 93 -16.52 -2.88 24.62
N LEU A 94 -15.75 -3.62 23.82
CA LEU A 94 -15.65 -5.06 23.92
C LEU A 94 -14.62 -5.53 24.95
N PHE A 95 -13.75 -4.64 25.43
CA PHE A 95 -12.64 -4.97 26.30
C PHE A 95 -12.60 -4.08 27.54
N GLU A 96 -12.39 -4.70 28.71
CA GLU A 96 -12.30 -3.98 29.99
C GLU A 96 -11.00 -3.17 30.14
N HIS A 97 -9.92 -3.62 29.48
CA HIS A 97 -8.61 -3.00 29.60
C HIS A 97 -8.18 -2.35 28.26
N TRP A 98 -7.73 -1.14 28.32
CA TRP A 98 -7.34 -0.32 27.17
C TRP A 98 -6.22 -0.93 26.29
N TYR A 99 -5.35 -1.75 26.88
CA TYR A 99 -4.20 -2.34 26.18
C TYR A 99 -4.52 -3.65 25.42
N ILE A 100 -5.63 -4.32 25.72
CA ILE A 100 -5.98 -5.62 25.13
C ILE A 100 -6.25 -5.45 23.63
N GLN A 101 -7.04 -4.47 23.26
CA GLN A 101 -7.40 -4.25 21.86
C GLN A 101 -6.19 -3.85 20.99
N PRO A 102 -5.34 -2.86 21.38
CA PRO A 102 -4.13 -2.55 20.63
C PRO A 102 -3.17 -3.73 20.49
N SER A 103 -2.99 -4.51 21.56
CA SER A 103 -2.08 -5.67 21.52
C SER A 103 -2.58 -6.78 20.60
N LEU A 104 -3.87 -7.12 20.60
CA LEU A 104 -4.46 -8.09 19.68
C LEU A 104 -4.34 -7.64 18.22
N LEU A 105 -4.52 -6.35 17.94
CA LEU A 105 -4.38 -5.78 16.62
C LEU A 105 -2.94 -5.89 16.10
N VAL A 106 -1.95 -5.57 16.96
CA VAL A 106 -0.53 -5.72 16.60
C VAL A 106 -0.16 -7.19 16.41
N VAL A 107 -0.67 -8.11 17.22
CA VAL A 107 -0.48 -9.57 17.03
C VAL A 107 -1.00 -10.00 15.66
N GLY A 108 -2.19 -9.53 15.25
CA GLY A 108 -2.72 -9.79 13.92
C GLY A 108 -1.82 -9.22 12.80
N ALA A 109 -1.31 -8.02 12.97
CA ALA A 109 -0.39 -7.39 12.03
C ALA A 109 0.95 -8.14 11.94
N ILE A 110 1.51 -8.60 13.07
CA ILE A 110 2.73 -9.42 13.12
C ILE A 110 2.49 -10.75 12.38
N TRP A 111 1.36 -11.39 12.61
CA TRP A 111 1.00 -12.63 11.91
C TRP A 111 0.98 -12.45 10.39
N TYR A 112 0.36 -11.37 9.91
CA TYR A 112 0.41 -11.01 8.50
C TYR A 112 1.85 -10.80 8.02
N GLY A 113 2.65 -10.04 8.74
CA GLY A 113 4.04 -9.75 8.38
C GLY A 113 4.91 -11.01 8.30
N LEU A 114 4.69 -11.99 9.18
CA LEU A 114 5.36 -13.30 9.12
C LEU A 114 5.01 -14.05 7.83
N ILE A 115 3.71 -14.21 7.55
CA ILE A 115 3.25 -14.90 6.34
C ILE A 115 3.76 -14.19 5.08
N SER A 116 3.66 -12.86 5.05
CA SER A 116 4.09 -12.02 3.94
C SER A 116 5.61 -12.12 3.71
N THR A 117 6.40 -12.15 4.78
CA THR A 117 7.87 -12.33 4.72
C THR A 117 8.24 -13.74 4.23
N ILE A 118 7.59 -14.77 4.74
CA ILE A 118 7.80 -16.16 4.30
C ILE A 118 7.42 -16.31 2.83
N SER A 119 6.29 -15.75 2.40
CA SER A 119 5.86 -15.75 0.99
C SER A 119 6.88 -15.06 0.08
N PHE A 120 7.44 -13.95 0.52
CA PHE A 120 8.48 -13.24 -0.21
C PHE A 120 9.77 -14.06 -0.36
N LEU A 121 10.16 -14.81 0.68
CA LEU A 121 11.33 -15.70 0.66
C LEU A 121 11.12 -16.93 -0.23
N LEU A 122 9.90 -17.49 -0.24
CA LEU A 122 9.57 -18.69 -1.03
C LEU A 122 9.40 -18.37 -2.53
N PHE A 123 8.88 -17.18 -2.88
CA PHE A 123 8.60 -16.79 -4.25
C PHE A 123 9.32 -15.51 -4.68
N PRO A 124 10.65 -15.47 -4.61
CA PRO A 124 11.42 -14.27 -4.88
C PRO A 124 11.30 -13.79 -6.34
N VAL A 125 11.00 -14.70 -7.28
CA VAL A 125 10.97 -14.42 -8.72
C VAL A 125 9.62 -13.92 -9.21
N ARG A 126 8.54 -14.20 -8.49
CA ARG A 126 7.16 -13.91 -8.93
C ARG A 126 6.94 -12.42 -9.24
N GLN A 127 7.43 -11.53 -8.39
CA GLN A 127 7.30 -10.09 -8.61
C GLN A 127 8.01 -9.60 -9.87
N VAL A 128 9.19 -10.16 -10.17
CA VAL A 128 9.92 -9.83 -11.41
C VAL A 128 9.19 -10.36 -12.62
N GLN A 129 8.63 -11.58 -12.52
CA GLN A 129 7.82 -12.16 -13.58
C GLN A 129 6.56 -11.36 -13.88
N ASP A 130 5.84 -10.90 -12.83
CA ASP A 130 4.65 -10.09 -12.99
C ASP A 130 4.98 -8.73 -13.64
N LYS A 131 6.07 -8.08 -13.23
CA LYS A 131 6.53 -6.82 -13.84
C LYS A 131 7.00 -7.02 -15.28
N LEU A 132 7.68 -8.12 -15.56
CA LEU A 132 8.09 -8.47 -16.91
C LEU A 132 6.88 -8.75 -17.81
N SER A 133 5.90 -9.48 -17.31
CA SER A 133 4.64 -9.74 -18.02
C SER A 133 3.90 -8.45 -18.35
N GLN A 134 3.79 -7.53 -17.39
CA GLN A 134 3.19 -6.21 -17.62
C GLN A 134 3.95 -5.41 -18.68
N CYS A 135 5.28 -5.47 -18.67
CA CYS A 135 6.13 -4.79 -19.64
C CYS A 135 5.88 -5.34 -21.07
N PHE A 136 5.85 -6.67 -21.22
CA PHE A 136 5.56 -7.30 -22.52
C PHE A 136 4.14 -7.00 -23.01
N SER A 137 3.14 -7.01 -22.14
CA SER A 137 1.77 -6.66 -22.48
C SER A 137 1.66 -5.21 -22.95
N SER A 138 2.26 -4.28 -22.23
CA SER A 138 2.26 -2.85 -22.62
C SER A 138 3.02 -2.60 -23.92
N LEU A 139 4.13 -3.32 -24.13
CA LEU A 139 4.87 -3.26 -25.40
C LEU A 139 4.02 -3.80 -26.56
N GLY A 140 3.29 -4.89 -26.34
CA GLY A 140 2.36 -5.45 -27.34
C GLY A 140 1.27 -4.45 -27.72
N ASN A 141 0.64 -3.80 -26.75
CA ASN A 141 -0.38 -2.79 -26.98
C ASN A 141 0.20 -1.58 -27.74
N PHE A 142 1.37 -1.09 -27.32
CA PHE A 142 2.05 0.01 -28.03
C PHE A 142 2.35 -0.32 -29.49
N LEU A 143 2.85 -1.54 -29.77
CA LEU A 143 3.13 -1.97 -31.14
C LEU A 143 1.86 -2.12 -31.96
N PHE A 144 0.77 -2.59 -31.35
CA PHE A 144 -0.54 -2.70 -32.00
C PHE A 144 -1.10 -1.33 -32.34
N SER A 145 -1.08 -0.38 -31.38
CA SER A 145 -1.52 1.01 -31.63
C SER A 145 -0.66 1.69 -32.69
N LYS A 146 0.65 1.41 -32.69
CA LYS A 146 1.56 1.91 -33.72
C LYS A 146 1.27 1.32 -35.10
N SER A 147 0.89 0.04 -35.18
CA SER A 147 0.56 -0.59 -36.44
C SER A 147 -0.71 0.02 -37.09
N ASN A 148 -1.67 0.43 -36.27
CA ASN A 148 -2.90 1.08 -36.73
C ASN A 148 -2.64 2.44 -37.39
N LEU A 149 -1.52 3.12 -37.10
CA LEU A 149 -1.14 4.36 -37.74
C LEU A 149 -0.69 4.19 -39.22
N PHE A 150 -0.37 2.98 -39.61
CA PHE A 150 0.01 2.68 -40.99
C PHE A 150 -1.18 2.21 -41.88
N ASP A 151 -2.42 2.29 -41.36
CA ASP A 151 -3.62 2.00 -42.10
C ASP A 151 -3.88 3.11 -43.14
N VAL A 152 -4.00 2.71 -44.42
CA VAL A 152 -4.06 3.61 -45.59
C VAL A 152 -5.36 4.41 -45.63
N ASP A 153 -6.42 3.94 -44.98
CA ASP A 153 -7.78 4.52 -45.03
C ASP A 153 -8.08 5.49 -43.88
N MET A 154 -7.07 5.94 -43.14
CA MET A 154 -7.26 6.86 -41.99
C MET A 154 -7.63 8.29 -42.41
N THR A 155 -8.69 8.84 -41.78
CA THR A 155 -9.02 10.27 -41.86
C THR A 155 -8.06 11.10 -41.01
N ALA A 156 -7.85 12.37 -41.37
CA ALA A 156 -6.93 13.26 -40.65
C ALA A 156 -7.27 13.42 -39.14
N THR A 157 -8.54 13.40 -38.77
CA THR A 157 -9.01 13.44 -37.38
C THR A 157 -8.67 12.17 -36.62
N SER A 158 -8.89 10.99 -37.25
CA SER A 158 -8.56 9.70 -36.68
C SER A 158 -7.05 9.52 -36.49
N TYR A 159 -6.24 10.09 -37.38
CA TYR A 159 -4.77 10.09 -37.25
C TYR A 159 -4.32 10.90 -36.03
N GLN A 160 -4.89 12.08 -35.77
CA GLN A 160 -4.55 12.90 -34.58
C GLN A 160 -4.92 12.18 -33.29
N ASP A 161 -6.10 11.57 -33.19
CA ASP A 161 -6.54 10.82 -32.01
C ASP A 161 -5.64 9.61 -31.76
N SER A 162 -5.22 8.92 -32.81
CA SER A 162 -4.28 7.81 -32.73
C SER A 162 -2.89 8.23 -32.29
N MET A 163 -2.41 9.41 -32.69
CA MET A 163 -1.12 9.97 -32.23
C MET A 163 -1.15 10.35 -30.76
N ILE A 164 -2.27 10.89 -30.27
CA ILE A 164 -2.44 11.21 -28.85
C ILE A 164 -2.44 9.92 -28.01
N SER A 165 -3.21 8.91 -28.42
CA SER A 165 -3.25 7.62 -27.74
C SER A 165 -1.89 6.94 -27.70
N LEU A 166 -1.15 6.95 -28.81
CA LEU A 166 0.20 6.41 -28.91
C LEU A 166 1.18 7.13 -27.97
N SER A 167 1.07 8.46 -27.86
CA SER A 167 1.89 9.25 -26.93
C SER A 167 1.62 8.88 -25.47
N MET A 168 0.35 8.66 -25.12
CA MET A 168 -0.04 8.23 -23.78
C MET A 168 0.47 6.80 -23.46
N GLU A 169 0.33 5.87 -24.41
CA GLU A 169 0.85 4.50 -24.26
C GLU A 169 2.37 4.45 -24.17
N ASN A 170 3.08 5.29 -24.92
CA ASN A 170 4.53 5.43 -24.81
C ASN A 170 4.95 5.92 -23.41
N GLY A 171 4.25 6.91 -22.86
CA GLY A 171 4.47 7.36 -21.49
C GLY A 171 4.27 6.25 -20.45
N GLN A 172 3.23 5.46 -20.61
CA GLN A 172 2.95 4.31 -19.73
C GLN A 172 4.04 3.23 -19.86
N LEU A 173 4.45 2.90 -21.08
CA LEU A 173 5.50 1.93 -21.35
C LEU A 173 6.83 2.33 -20.72
N ILE A 174 7.23 3.59 -20.84
CA ILE A 174 8.45 4.12 -20.21
C ILE A 174 8.38 4.01 -18.69
N SER A 175 7.23 4.32 -18.07
CA SER A 175 7.01 4.20 -16.64
C SER A 175 7.18 2.75 -16.17
N ILE A 176 6.50 1.80 -16.83
CA ILE A 176 6.57 0.37 -16.51
C ILE A 176 7.99 -0.17 -16.69
N PHE A 177 8.70 0.26 -17.76
CA PHE A 177 10.08 -0.15 -17.99
C PHE A 177 11.04 0.36 -16.91
N ASN A 178 10.86 1.59 -16.45
CA ASN A 178 11.63 2.15 -15.35
C ASN A 178 11.35 1.42 -14.02
N ASP A 179 10.10 1.06 -13.76
CA ASP A 179 9.72 0.28 -12.58
C ASP A 179 10.34 -1.13 -12.62
N MET A 180 10.33 -1.79 -13.79
CA MET A 180 10.98 -3.09 -14.00
C MET A 180 12.49 -2.97 -13.82
N ARG A 181 13.13 -1.97 -14.42
CA ARG A 181 14.58 -1.71 -14.27
C ARG A 181 14.95 -1.50 -12.80
N THR A 182 14.17 -0.73 -12.09
CA THR A 182 14.37 -0.48 -10.66
C THR A 182 14.25 -1.77 -9.86
N ALA A 183 13.24 -2.60 -10.14
CA ALA A 183 13.05 -3.89 -9.50
C ALA A 183 14.22 -4.86 -9.76
N LEU A 184 14.76 -4.89 -10.96
CA LEU A 184 15.92 -5.70 -11.32
C LEU A 184 17.20 -5.20 -10.63
N LEU A 185 17.47 -3.88 -10.69
CA LEU A 185 18.67 -3.29 -10.07
C LEU A 185 18.66 -3.43 -8.54
N THR A 186 17.50 -3.40 -7.93
CA THR A 186 17.37 -3.62 -6.48
C THR A 186 17.71 -5.04 -6.07
N ARG A 187 17.53 -6.02 -6.95
CA ARG A 187 17.88 -7.42 -6.68
C ARG A 187 19.32 -7.78 -7.02
N LEU A 188 19.93 -7.14 -8.03
CA LEU A 188 21.32 -7.37 -8.39
C LEU A 188 22.31 -6.78 -7.37
N LYS A 189 21.88 -5.86 -6.52
CA LYS A 189 22.69 -5.21 -5.48
C LYS A 189 22.52 -5.80 -4.07
N GLY A 190 21.70 -6.80 -3.88
CA GLY A 190 21.53 -7.54 -2.62
C GLY A 190 22.00 -8.95 -2.74
#